data_28fe60d62cc4e22e957287225003faa0
#
_entry.id   28fe60d62cc4e22e957287225003faa0
#
_cell.length_a   1.000
_cell.length_b   1.000
_cell.length_c   1.000
_cell.angle_alpha   90.00
_cell.angle_beta   90.00
_cell.angle_gamma   90.00
#
_symmetry.space_group_name_H-M   'P 1'
#
loop_
_entity.id
_entity.type
_entity.pdbx_description
1 polymer ?
#
loop_
_entity_poly.entity_id
_entity_poly.type
_entity_poly.pdbx_seq_one_letter_code
_entity_poly.pdbx_strand_id
1 'polypeptide(L)'
;MKLADLSPPGQTVVTGSLLFTAEDIIAFAEKYDPQPFHTDPEAAKNFVFGGLCASGWHTCAGWMKMFVSYWAKEHARLVAEGIEPPKLGPSPGFKKLQWLKPVYAGDTITYSVTLIESRPLMSRPGTLINLTANQGVNQKGETVLRFESTVLEFD
;
A
#
# COMPACT_ATOMS: atom_id res chain seq x y z
N MET A 1 18.69 -1.01 14.96
CA MET A 1 17.38 -0.34 15.15
C MET A 1 16.27 -1.26 14.68
N LYS A 2 15.19 -1.34 15.39
CA LYS A 2 14.00 -2.12 14.99
C LYS A 2 12.94 -1.20 14.39
N LEU A 3 12.02 -1.78 13.60
CA LEU A 3 10.93 -1.02 13.01
C LEU A 3 10.12 -0.25 14.05
N ALA A 4 9.84 -0.89 15.20
CA ALA A 4 9.08 -0.28 16.29
C ALA A 4 9.80 0.91 16.95
N ASP A 5 11.13 0.99 16.86
CA ASP A 5 11.90 2.15 17.35
C ASP A 5 11.77 3.33 16.38
N LEU A 6 11.72 3.04 15.07
CA LEU A 6 11.59 4.04 14.01
C LEU A 6 10.15 4.53 13.86
N SER A 7 9.20 3.62 13.96
CA SER A 7 7.76 3.89 13.82
C SER A 7 7.01 3.20 14.97
N PRO A 8 6.87 3.87 16.12
CA PRO A 8 6.18 3.29 17.27
C PRO A 8 4.76 2.83 16.95
N PRO A 9 4.28 1.74 17.57
CA PRO A 9 2.91 1.28 17.39
C PRO A 9 1.88 2.39 17.59
N GLY A 10 0.91 2.48 16.69
CA GLY A 10 -0.13 3.51 16.66
C GLY A 10 0.23 4.78 15.88
N GLN A 11 1.49 4.97 15.53
CA GLN A 11 1.90 6.11 14.70
C GLN A 11 1.65 5.80 13.21
N THR A 12 0.89 6.68 12.55
CA THR A 12 0.64 6.59 11.11
C THR A 12 1.74 7.30 10.33
N VAL A 13 2.27 6.61 9.33
CA VAL A 13 3.28 7.13 8.41
C VAL A 13 2.68 7.22 7.02
N VAL A 14 2.73 8.41 6.41
CA VAL A 14 2.36 8.61 5.00
C VAL A 14 3.53 8.17 4.14
N THR A 15 3.28 7.20 3.26
CA THR A 15 4.33 6.63 2.40
C THR A 15 4.45 7.33 1.05
N GLY A 16 3.38 7.95 0.58
CA GLY A 16 3.37 8.73 -0.66
C GLY A 16 2.00 8.79 -1.30
N SER A 17 1.92 9.52 -2.41
CA SER A 17 0.70 9.69 -3.19
C SER A 17 0.93 9.27 -4.63
N LEU A 18 -0.09 8.72 -5.26
CA LEU A 18 -0.06 8.27 -6.66
C LEU A 18 -1.28 8.81 -7.40
N LEU A 19 -1.02 9.46 -8.54
CA LEU A 19 -2.08 9.87 -9.47
C LEU A 19 -2.45 8.68 -10.34
N PHE A 20 -3.74 8.34 -10.37
CA PHE A 20 -4.29 7.29 -11.23
C PHE A 20 -4.80 7.92 -12.53
N THR A 21 -3.95 7.92 -13.55
CA THR A 21 -4.34 8.41 -14.88
C THR A 21 -5.19 7.37 -15.61
N ALA A 22 -6.04 7.82 -16.54
CA ALA A 22 -6.81 6.90 -17.40
C ALA A 22 -5.88 5.94 -18.16
N GLU A 23 -4.76 6.44 -18.66
CA GLU A 23 -3.74 5.65 -19.36
C GLU A 23 -3.18 4.52 -18.50
N ASP A 24 -2.76 4.83 -17.27
CA ASP A 24 -2.23 3.83 -16.34
C ASP A 24 -3.28 2.81 -15.90
N ILE A 25 -4.51 3.26 -15.66
CA ILE A 25 -5.63 2.39 -15.28
C ILE A 25 -5.87 1.35 -16.37
N ILE A 26 -5.96 1.79 -17.63
CA ILE A 26 -6.18 0.92 -18.78
C ILE A 26 -5.00 -0.02 -18.97
N ALA A 27 -3.77 0.47 -18.92
CA ALA A 27 -2.56 -0.33 -19.11
C ALA A 27 -2.43 -1.45 -18.08
N PHE A 28 -2.71 -1.16 -16.81
CA PHE A 28 -2.73 -2.19 -15.76
C PHE A 28 -3.84 -3.23 -16.02
N ALA A 29 -5.04 -2.76 -16.30
CA ALA A 29 -6.21 -3.61 -16.48
C ALA A 29 -6.10 -4.53 -17.69
N GLU A 30 -5.58 -4.06 -18.80
CA GLU A 30 -5.36 -4.88 -20.01
C GLU A 30 -4.44 -6.08 -19.71
N LYS A 31 -3.53 -5.93 -18.78
CA LYS A 31 -2.60 -6.99 -18.36
C LYS A 31 -3.18 -7.95 -17.33
N TYR A 32 -3.91 -7.43 -16.33
CA TYR A 32 -4.21 -8.17 -15.11
C TYR A 32 -5.69 -8.27 -14.76
N ASP A 33 -6.52 -7.37 -15.29
CA ASP A 33 -7.96 -7.31 -14.98
C ASP A 33 -8.74 -6.68 -16.14
N PRO A 34 -8.82 -7.36 -17.31
CA PRO A 34 -9.35 -6.78 -18.53
C PRO A 34 -10.88 -6.76 -18.56
N GLN A 35 -11.49 -6.11 -17.57
CA GLN A 35 -12.93 -5.88 -17.53
C GLN A 35 -13.25 -4.50 -18.12
N PRO A 36 -14.40 -4.35 -18.85
CA PRO A 36 -14.71 -3.13 -19.61
C PRO A 36 -14.70 -1.85 -18.77
N PHE A 37 -15.15 -1.88 -17.54
CA PHE A 37 -15.16 -0.70 -16.66
C PHE A 37 -13.76 -0.28 -16.17
N HIS A 38 -12.73 -1.07 -16.49
CA HIS A 38 -11.33 -0.73 -16.25
C HIS A 38 -10.54 -0.45 -17.53
N THR A 39 -11.09 -0.80 -18.71
CA THR A 39 -10.37 -0.73 -19.97
C THR A 39 -11.02 0.18 -21.02
N ASP A 40 -12.32 0.44 -20.90
CA ASP A 40 -13.08 1.19 -21.89
C ASP A 40 -13.88 2.32 -21.22
N PRO A 41 -13.44 3.60 -21.38
CA PRO A 41 -14.13 4.74 -20.76
C PRO A 41 -15.60 4.87 -21.17
N GLU A 42 -15.96 4.54 -22.41
CA GLU A 42 -17.35 4.64 -22.87
C GLU A 42 -18.23 3.54 -22.26
N ALA A 43 -17.74 2.30 -22.20
CA ALA A 43 -18.44 1.22 -21.52
C ALA A 43 -18.58 1.50 -20.01
N ALA A 44 -17.55 2.07 -19.38
CA ALA A 44 -17.55 2.41 -17.96
C ALA A 44 -18.60 3.46 -17.59
N LYS A 45 -18.91 4.41 -18.45
CA LYS A 45 -19.97 5.42 -18.21
C LYS A 45 -21.33 4.79 -17.96
N ASN A 46 -21.62 3.68 -18.60
CA ASN A 46 -22.90 2.98 -18.51
C ASN A 46 -22.90 1.86 -17.46
N PHE A 47 -21.80 1.69 -16.73
CA PHE A 47 -21.67 0.71 -15.67
C PHE A 47 -21.98 1.33 -14.29
N VAL A 48 -22.07 0.48 -13.26
CA VAL A 48 -22.53 0.87 -11.92
C VAL A 48 -21.74 2.02 -11.29
N PHE A 49 -20.46 2.18 -11.61
CA PHE A 49 -19.64 3.27 -11.08
C PHE A 49 -19.69 4.56 -11.90
N GLY A 50 -20.30 4.54 -13.10
CA GLY A 50 -20.50 5.73 -13.91
C GLY A 50 -19.26 6.35 -14.54
N GLY A 51 -18.12 5.67 -14.53
CA GLY A 51 -16.86 6.14 -15.12
C GLY A 51 -15.74 5.12 -15.01
N LEU A 52 -14.66 5.36 -15.76
CA LEU A 52 -13.47 4.51 -15.74
C LEU A 52 -12.87 4.50 -14.35
N CYS A 53 -12.69 3.33 -13.79
CA CYS A 53 -12.07 3.14 -12.49
C CYS A 53 -10.95 2.10 -12.52
N ALA A 54 -9.99 2.26 -11.62
CA ALA A 54 -8.88 1.36 -11.46
C ALA A 54 -9.34 0.00 -10.93
N SER A 55 -8.70 -1.07 -11.39
CA SER A 55 -8.77 -2.36 -10.73
C SER A 55 -8.37 -2.23 -9.26
N GLY A 56 -9.08 -2.90 -8.37
CA GLY A 56 -8.69 -2.94 -6.96
C GLY A 56 -7.25 -3.43 -6.75
N TRP A 57 -6.79 -4.36 -7.57
CA TRP A 57 -5.40 -4.83 -7.55
C TRP A 57 -4.41 -3.77 -8.00
N HIS A 58 -4.81 -2.84 -8.85
CA HIS A 58 -4.01 -1.69 -9.22
C HIS A 58 -3.82 -0.75 -8.03
N THR A 59 -4.86 -0.50 -7.24
CA THR A 59 -4.76 0.30 -6.02
C THR A 59 -3.87 -0.36 -4.97
N CYS A 60 -3.91 -1.68 -4.84
CA CYS A 60 -2.99 -2.45 -3.99
C CYS A 60 -1.54 -2.35 -4.47
N ALA A 61 -1.30 -2.46 -5.78
CA ALA A 61 0.03 -2.31 -6.37
C ALA A 61 0.59 -0.89 -6.15
N GLY A 62 -0.26 0.14 -6.20
CA GLY A 62 0.09 1.51 -5.87
C GLY A 62 0.55 1.67 -4.41
N TRP A 63 -0.13 1.02 -3.48
CA TRP A 63 0.30 0.97 -2.08
C TRP A 63 1.71 0.38 -1.95
N MET A 64 1.96 -0.75 -2.60
CA MET A 64 3.27 -1.41 -2.56
C MET A 64 4.36 -0.53 -3.16
N LYS A 65 4.10 0.13 -4.28
CA LYS A 65 5.04 1.06 -4.91
C LYS A 65 5.43 2.19 -3.96
N MET A 66 4.45 2.81 -3.30
CA MET A 66 4.71 3.90 -2.35
C MET A 66 5.44 3.40 -1.10
N PHE A 67 5.05 2.25 -0.57
CA PHE A 67 5.69 1.62 0.58
C PHE A 67 7.18 1.33 0.31
N VAL A 68 7.50 0.65 -0.79
CA VAL A 68 8.88 0.32 -1.15
C VAL A 68 9.70 1.58 -1.43
N SER A 69 9.12 2.57 -2.10
CA SER A 69 9.81 3.85 -2.38
C SER A 69 10.10 4.64 -1.09
N TYR A 70 9.17 4.65 -0.15
CA TYR A 70 9.36 5.25 1.17
C TYR A 70 10.51 4.57 1.92
N TRP A 71 10.49 3.25 2.00
CA TRP A 71 11.53 2.49 2.71
C TRP A 71 12.91 2.64 2.08
N ALA A 72 13.01 2.72 0.77
CA ALA A 72 14.29 2.96 0.09
C ALA A 72 14.89 4.31 0.51
N LYS A 73 14.06 5.35 0.65
CA LYS A 73 14.50 6.67 1.11
C LYS A 73 14.89 6.67 2.59
N GLU A 74 14.07 6.05 3.44
CA GLU A 74 14.37 5.95 4.87
C GLU A 74 15.64 5.13 5.14
N HIS A 75 15.81 4.03 4.43
CA HIS A 75 17.03 3.24 4.52
C HIS A 75 18.27 4.09 4.18
N ALA A 76 18.23 4.82 3.05
CA ALA A 76 19.33 5.69 2.65
C ALA A 76 19.61 6.81 3.68
N ARG A 77 18.56 7.40 4.25
CA ARG A 77 18.67 8.41 5.31
C ARG A 77 19.37 7.86 6.55
N LEU A 78 18.89 6.72 7.06
CA LEU A 78 19.46 6.08 8.25
C LEU A 78 20.95 5.72 8.07
N VAL A 79 21.28 5.14 6.91
CA VAL A 79 22.68 4.81 6.60
C VAL A 79 23.56 6.08 6.56
N ALA A 80 23.07 7.18 5.98
CA ALA A 80 23.79 8.45 5.95
C ALA A 80 24.00 9.04 7.35
N GLU A 81 23.12 8.75 8.29
CA GLU A 81 23.22 9.15 9.71
C GLU A 81 24.06 8.16 10.55
N GLY A 82 24.61 7.10 9.95
CA GLY A 82 25.36 6.07 10.65
C GLY A 82 24.52 5.12 11.49
N ILE A 83 23.22 5.04 11.21
CA ILE A 83 22.27 4.19 11.93
C ILE A 83 22.00 2.94 11.07
N GLU A 84 22.11 1.75 11.70
CA GLU A 84 21.76 0.51 11.01
C GLU A 84 20.22 0.40 10.85
N PRO A 85 19.71 0.35 9.62
CA PRO A 85 18.27 0.28 9.38
C PRO A 85 17.66 -1.05 9.83
N PRO A 86 16.32 -1.09 10.10
CA PRO A 86 15.62 -2.34 10.31
C PRO A 86 15.79 -3.30 9.14
N LYS A 87 16.06 -4.57 9.41
CA LYS A 87 16.22 -5.61 8.38
C LYS A 87 14.87 -6.23 8.05
N LEU A 88 14.06 -5.51 7.28
CA LEU A 88 12.74 -5.98 6.87
C LEU A 88 12.87 -7.09 5.83
N GLY A 89 12.05 -8.11 5.98
CA GLY A 89 11.99 -9.28 5.10
C GLY A 89 10.66 -9.39 4.35
N PRO A 90 10.33 -10.59 3.89
CA PRO A 90 9.08 -10.83 3.15
C PRO A 90 7.86 -10.69 4.05
N SER A 91 6.72 -10.39 3.40
CA SER A 91 5.41 -10.48 4.04
C SER A 91 4.86 -11.90 3.88
N PRO A 92 4.49 -12.58 4.95
CA PRO A 92 3.82 -13.89 4.83
C PRO A 92 2.38 -13.78 4.36
N GLY A 93 1.78 -12.59 4.34
CA GLY A 93 0.43 -12.40 3.84
C GLY A 93 -0.27 -11.15 4.35
N PHE A 94 -1.53 -11.04 3.96
CA PHE A 94 -2.42 -9.94 4.35
C PHE A 94 -3.81 -10.50 4.65
N LYS A 95 -4.64 -9.67 5.32
CA LYS A 95 -6.03 -9.99 5.64
C LYS A 95 -6.89 -8.74 5.69
N LYS A 96 -8.22 -8.94 5.74
CA LYS A 96 -9.23 -7.87 5.85
C LYS A 96 -9.12 -6.84 4.73
N LEU A 97 -8.76 -7.27 3.51
CA LEU A 97 -8.70 -6.40 2.34
C LEU A 97 -10.11 -5.95 1.97
N GLN A 98 -10.29 -4.63 1.87
CA GLN A 98 -11.53 -4.00 1.43
C GLN A 98 -11.24 -2.87 0.45
N TRP A 99 -11.95 -2.89 -0.66
CA TRP A 99 -12.06 -1.77 -1.59
C TRP A 99 -13.35 -1.05 -1.26
N LEU A 100 -13.26 0.07 -0.56
CA LEU A 100 -14.41 0.76 0.02
C LEU A 100 -15.11 1.68 -0.96
N LYS A 101 -14.33 2.23 -1.92
CA LYS A 101 -14.82 3.10 -2.98
C LYS A 101 -14.01 2.90 -4.26
N PRO A 102 -14.61 3.10 -5.43
CA PRO A 102 -13.86 3.07 -6.69
C PRO A 102 -12.83 4.20 -6.74
N VAL A 103 -11.70 3.92 -7.38
CA VAL A 103 -10.68 4.91 -7.71
C VAL A 103 -10.87 5.29 -9.17
N TYR A 104 -11.29 6.51 -9.43
CA TYR A 104 -11.57 7.02 -10.78
C TYR A 104 -10.32 7.56 -11.46
N ALA A 105 -10.33 7.57 -12.77
CA ALA A 105 -9.31 8.28 -13.54
C ALA A 105 -9.23 9.75 -13.10
N GLY A 106 -8.02 10.20 -12.79
CA GLY A 106 -7.74 11.52 -12.25
C GLY A 106 -7.67 11.61 -10.72
N ASP A 107 -8.05 10.55 -9.99
CA ASP A 107 -7.91 10.52 -8.54
C ASP A 107 -6.44 10.42 -8.12
N THR A 108 -6.10 11.11 -7.05
CA THR A 108 -4.81 10.98 -6.36
C THR A 108 -5.04 10.25 -5.05
N ILE A 109 -4.37 9.12 -4.88
CA ILE A 109 -4.47 8.30 -3.67
C ILE A 109 -3.23 8.51 -2.81
N THR A 110 -3.45 8.91 -1.57
CA THR A 110 -2.41 9.02 -0.55
C THR A 110 -2.43 7.78 0.31
N TYR A 111 -1.29 7.10 0.37
CA TYR A 111 -1.12 5.85 1.10
C TYR A 111 -0.44 6.04 2.43
N SER A 112 -0.83 5.26 3.40
CA SER A 112 -0.25 5.28 4.74
C SER A 112 -0.17 3.88 5.36
N VAL A 113 0.72 3.76 6.34
CA VAL A 113 0.99 2.55 7.11
C VAL A 113 1.02 2.91 8.59
N THR A 114 0.38 2.11 9.41
CA THR A 114 0.44 2.21 10.87
C THR A 114 0.92 0.88 11.42
N LEU A 115 2.04 0.86 12.14
CA LEU A 115 2.45 -0.32 12.89
C LEU A 115 1.47 -0.54 14.04
N ILE A 116 0.85 -1.71 14.09
CA ILE A 116 -0.09 -2.08 15.16
C ILE A 116 0.64 -2.80 16.28
N GLU A 117 1.45 -3.79 15.92
CA GLU A 117 2.13 -4.67 16.85
C GLU A 117 3.44 -5.16 16.25
N SER A 118 4.45 -5.28 17.09
CA SER A 118 5.70 -5.97 16.78
C SER A 118 5.96 -7.01 17.87
N ARG A 119 6.11 -8.27 17.49
CA ARG A 119 6.31 -9.36 18.44
C ARG A 119 7.25 -10.43 17.92
N PRO A 120 7.92 -11.19 18.81
CA PRO A 120 8.72 -12.33 18.40
C PRO A 120 7.90 -13.36 17.62
N LEU A 121 8.49 -13.90 16.56
CA LEU A 121 7.95 -15.05 15.87
C LEU A 121 8.45 -16.32 16.54
N MET A 122 7.57 -16.98 17.31
CA MET A 122 7.94 -18.13 18.16
C MET A 122 8.52 -19.31 17.40
N SER A 123 8.11 -19.49 16.15
CA SER A 123 8.62 -20.57 15.28
C SER A 123 10.02 -20.29 14.71
N ARG A 124 10.53 -19.06 14.87
CA ARG A 124 11.83 -18.66 14.31
C ARG A 124 12.54 -17.65 15.24
N PRO A 125 13.42 -18.11 16.13
CA PRO A 125 14.21 -17.24 17.00
C PRO A 125 14.99 -16.19 16.19
N GLY A 126 15.14 -14.98 16.73
CA GLY A 126 15.80 -13.86 16.04
C GLY A 126 14.95 -13.20 14.94
N THR A 127 13.66 -13.53 14.88
CA THR A 127 12.74 -12.93 13.92
C THR A 127 11.58 -12.28 14.66
N LEU A 128 11.25 -11.05 14.25
CA LEU A 128 10.01 -10.39 14.64
C LEU A 128 8.97 -10.52 13.53
N ILE A 129 7.72 -10.51 13.90
CA ILE A 129 6.58 -10.31 13.00
C ILE A 129 5.91 -9.00 13.35
N ASN A 130 5.83 -8.11 12.37
CA ASN A 130 5.22 -6.80 12.48
C ASN A 130 3.85 -6.82 11.82
N LEU A 131 2.81 -6.48 12.57
CA LEU A 131 1.45 -6.32 12.06
C LEU A 131 1.22 -4.84 11.72
N THR A 132 0.76 -4.56 10.50
CA THR A 132 0.48 -3.21 10.05
C THR A 132 -0.96 -3.05 9.58
N ALA A 133 -1.54 -1.86 9.82
CA ALA A 133 -2.76 -1.40 9.19
C ALA A 133 -2.41 -0.43 8.05
N ASN A 134 -2.97 -0.67 6.89
CA ASN A 134 -2.64 0.04 5.67
C ASN A 134 -3.90 0.63 5.04
N GLN A 135 -3.78 1.82 4.46
CA GLN A 135 -4.90 2.46 3.79
C GLN A 135 -4.46 3.35 2.62
N GLY A 136 -5.42 3.59 1.72
CA GLY A 136 -5.34 4.60 0.68
C GLY A 136 -6.54 5.53 0.79
N VAL A 137 -6.31 6.83 0.64
CA VAL A 137 -7.32 7.88 0.77
C VAL A 137 -7.26 8.77 -0.47
N ASN A 138 -8.40 9.08 -1.06
CA ASN A 138 -8.46 9.96 -2.23
C ASN A 138 -8.33 11.44 -1.84
N GLN A 139 -8.31 12.34 -2.83
CA GLN A 139 -8.18 13.78 -2.64
C GLN A 139 -9.36 14.43 -1.90
N LYS A 140 -10.47 13.71 -1.76
CA LYS A 140 -11.65 14.15 -0.99
C LYS A 140 -11.62 13.72 0.47
N GLY A 141 -10.55 13.03 0.89
CA GLY A 141 -10.43 12.47 2.24
C GLY A 141 -11.21 11.17 2.45
N GLU A 142 -11.64 10.52 1.38
CA GLU A 142 -12.39 9.27 1.46
C GLU A 142 -11.44 8.07 1.40
N THR A 143 -11.59 7.14 2.35
CA THR A 143 -10.82 5.89 2.32
C THR A 143 -11.33 4.99 1.19
N VAL A 144 -10.44 4.63 0.27
CA VAL A 144 -10.75 3.79 -0.90
C VAL A 144 -10.27 2.36 -0.74
N LEU A 145 -9.19 2.16 0.03
CA LEU A 145 -8.53 0.88 0.28
C LEU A 145 -8.13 0.78 1.74
N ARG A 146 -8.34 -0.38 2.35
CA ARG A 146 -7.71 -0.72 3.62
C ARG A 146 -7.47 -2.22 3.73
N PHE A 147 -6.42 -2.59 4.42
CA PHE A 147 -6.07 -3.97 4.73
C PHE A 147 -5.06 -4.02 5.88
N GLU A 148 -4.93 -5.19 6.48
CA GLU A 148 -3.83 -5.50 7.40
C GLU A 148 -2.82 -6.39 6.70
N SER A 149 -1.54 -6.17 6.98
CA SER A 149 -0.48 -7.04 6.49
C SER A 149 0.54 -7.32 7.58
N THR A 150 1.32 -8.35 7.37
CA THR A 150 2.44 -8.69 8.24
C THR A 150 3.74 -8.57 7.46
N VAL A 151 4.81 -8.21 8.12
CA VAL A 151 6.16 -8.19 7.55
C VAL A 151 7.14 -8.78 8.57
N LEU A 152 8.02 -9.64 8.09
CA LEU A 152 9.09 -10.19 8.92
C LEU A 152 10.22 -9.17 9.09
N GLU A 153 10.86 -9.21 10.25
CA GLU A 153 12.05 -8.42 10.55
C GLU A 153 13.09 -9.31 11.22
N PHE A 154 14.33 -9.21 10.78
CA PHE A 154 15.43 -10.04 11.24
C PHE A 154 16.37 -9.26 12.16
N ASP A 155 17.15 -9.99 12.96
CA ASP A 155 18.24 -9.44 13.79
C ASP A 155 19.43 -8.98 12.95
#